data_109edd2c996c738a38d73fc946915ac1
#
_entry.id   109edd2c996c738a38d73fc946915ac1
#
_cell.length_a   1.000
_cell.length_b   1.000
_cell.length_c   1.000
_cell.angle_alpha   90.00
_cell.angle_beta   90.00
_cell.angle_gamma   90.00
#
_symmetry.space_group_name_H-M   'P 1'
#
loop_
_entity.id
_entity.type
_entity.pdbx_description
1 polymer ?
#
loop_
_entity_poly.entity_id
_entity_poly.type
_entity_poly.pdbx_seq_one_letter_code
_entity_poly.pdbx_strand_id
1 'polypeptide(L)'
;MQTDAVSALIQDVCARVILPRFRALERHEVEQKRPGDVVTIADREAEAELTAAFRAATPGARVVGEEAAFADPASTRGLADAEHAWVIDPVDGTRNFASGSDDFGVMVAEVRDGATVRGWIWQPIHEALYVAERGAGATRNGTPLPRLAAKEGPWEVAVWPRLARQRARGLRLRPTRGSCAIDYPALARGELDGLTYRSIHPWDHLAGTLLVAEAGGTARVDGRPYGPGGAGRMLTVGRSEAVVTAAVRELDW
;
A
#
# COMPACT_ATOMS: atom_id res chain seq x y z
N MET A 1 -18.74 -7.81 0.27
CA MET A 1 -18.15 -9.00 -0.41
C MET A 1 -17.40 -9.85 0.62
N GLN A 2 -17.30 -11.17 0.38
CA GLN A 2 -16.46 -12.07 1.19
C GLN A 2 -14.98 -11.85 0.83
N THR A 3 -14.08 -12.11 1.76
CA THR A 3 -12.63 -11.89 1.58
C THR A 3 -12.07 -12.64 0.37
N ASP A 4 -12.43 -13.91 0.19
CA ASP A 4 -11.97 -14.73 -0.93
C ASP A 4 -12.52 -14.24 -2.28
N ALA A 5 -13.74 -13.69 -2.30
CA ALA A 5 -14.33 -13.13 -3.52
C ALA A 5 -13.58 -11.85 -3.95
N VAL A 6 -13.12 -11.03 -3.01
CA VAL A 6 -12.27 -9.87 -3.31
C VAL A 6 -10.89 -10.31 -3.80
N SER A 7 -10.31 -11.32 -3.17
CA SER A 7 -9.04 -11.90 -3.59
C SER A 7 -9.09 -12.41 -5.03
N ALA A 8 -10.13 -13.18 -5.36
CA ALA A 8 -10.34 -13.70 -6.71
C ALA A 8 -10.57 -12.58 -7.75
N LEU A 9 -11.33 -11.54 -7.39
CA LEU A 9 -11.55 -10.38 -8.25
C LEU A 9 -10.25 -9.65 -8.58
N ILE A 10 -9.44 -9.37 -7.57
CA ILE A 10 -8.13 -8.68 -7.75
C ILE A 10 -7.23 -9.52 -8.67
N GLN A 11 -7.12 -10.81 -8.44
CA GLN A 11 -6.29 -11.71 -9.24
C GLN A 11 -6.80 -11.82 -10.68
N ASP A 12 -8.12 -11.92 -10.88
CA ASP A 12 -8.74 -12.01 -12.21
C ASP A 12 -8.51 -10.72 -13.02
N VAL A 13 -8.78 -9.54 -12.44
CA VAL A 13 -8.54 -8.26 -13.11
C VAL A 13 -7.05 -8.10 -13.41
N CYS A 14 -6.18 -8.45 -12.48
CA CYS A 14 -4.74 -8.39 -12.70
C CYS A 14 -4.31 -9.29 -13.89
N ALA A 15 -4.82 -10.52 -13.96
CA ALA A 15 -4.47 -11.48 -15.00
C ALA A 15 -4.97 -11.04 -16.40
N ARG A 16 -6.16 -10.43 -16.48
CA ARG A 16 -6.77 -10.02 -17.75
C ARG A 16 -6.32 -8.65 -18.23
N VAL A 17 -6.07 -7.72 -17.32
CA VAL A 17 -5.87 -6.31 -17.67
C VAL A 17 -4.41 -5.88 -17.48
N ILE A 18 -3.78 -6.24 -16.37
CA ILE A 18 -2.45 -5.73 -16.01
C ILE A 18 -1.33 -6.59 -16.62
N LEU A 19 -1.35 -7.89 -16.37
CA LEU A 19 -0.28 -8.79 -16.80
C LEU A 19 -0.07 -8.88 -18.31
N PRO A 20 -1.10 -8.80 -19.19
CA PRO A 20 -0.86 -8.79 -20.64
C PRO A 20 -0.04 -7.59 -21.12
N ARG A 21 -0.02 -6.49 -20.35
CA ARG A 21 0.75 -5.26 -20.65
C ARG A 21 2.12 -5.22 -19.98
N PHE A 22 2.38 -6.11 -19.05
CA PHE A 22 3.67 -6.17 -18.37
C PHE A 22 4.79 -6.51 -19.35
N ARG A 23 5.79 -5.64 -19.46
CA ARG A 23 6.90 -5.72 -20.45
C ARG A 23 6.44 -5.67 -21.92
N ALA A 24 5.21 -5.27 -22.16
CA ALA A 24 4.61 -5.19 -23.48
C ALA A 24 3.95 -3.81 -23.76
N LEU A 25 4.13 -2.84 -22.86
CA LEU A 25 3.59 -1.49 -23.01
C LEU A 25 4.18 -0.79 -24.23
N GLU A 26 3.30 -0.20 -25.03
CA GLU A 26 3.68 0.71 -26.10
C GLU A 26 3.86 2.13 -25.56
N ARG A 27 4.60 2.98 -26.27
CA ARG A 27 4.91 4.35 -25.82
C ARG A 27 3.67 5.19 -25.54
N HIS A 28 2.60 5.00 -26.32
CA HIS A 28 1.35 5.75 -26.17
C HIS A 28 0.48 5.26 -25.00
N GLU A 29 0.79 4.09 -24.43
CA GLU A 29 0.10 3.53 -23.27
C GLU A 29 0.67 4.01 -21.93
N VAL A 30 1.77 4.80 -21.96
CA VAL A 30 2.43 5.37 -20.79
C VAL A 30 2.33 6.89 -20.87
N GLU A 31 1.68 7.49 -19.89
CA GLU A 31 1.54 8.94 -19.77
C GLU A 31 2.24 9.44 -18.50
N GLN A 32 2.72 10.67 -18.54
CA GLN A 32 3.30 11.33 -17.38
C GLN A 32 2.27 12.27 -16.75
N LYS A 33 1.78 11.93 -15.55
CA LYS A 33 0.88 12.78 -14.77
C LYS A 33 1.59 14.05 -14.27
N ARG A 34 2.82 13.89 -13.76
CA ARG A 34 3.73 14.96 -13.28
C ARG A 34 5.18 14.49 -13.46
N PRO A 35 6.18 15.38 -13.37
CA PRO A 35 7.58 14.97 -13.42
C PRO A 35 7.88 13.82 -12.42
N GLY A 36 8.19 12.64 -12.96
CA GLY A 36 8.47 11.44 -12.18
C GLY A 36 7.25 10.66 -11.68
N ASP A 37 6.05 11.03 -12.08
CA ASP A 37 4.81 10.33 -11.78
C ASP A 37 4.17 9.88 -13.09
N VAL A 38 4.01 8.57 -13.27
CA VAL A 38 3.53 7.95 -14.51
C VAL A 38 2.24 7.17 -14.26
N VAL A 39 1.42 7.09 -15.27
CA VAL A 39 0.24 6.24 -15.35
C VAL A 39 0.28 5.46 -16.64
N THR A 40 -0.23 4.25 -16.63
CA THR A 40 -0.39 3.44 -17.84
C THR A 40 -1.87 3.17 -18.12
N ILE A 41 -2.15 2.67 -19.32
CA ILE A 41 -3.50 2.22 -19.66
C ILE A 41 -3.95 1.07 -18.74
N ALA A 42 -3.02 0.25 -18.22
CA ALA A 42 -3.31 -0.81 -17.28
C ALA A 42 -3.88 -0.30 -15.95
N ASP A 43 -3.33 0.81 -15.43
CA ASP A 43 -3.82 1.46 -14.20
C ASP A 43 -5.29 1.87 -14.37
N ARG A 44 -5.59 2.60 -15.45
CA ARG A 44 -6.93 3.14 -15.72
C ARG A 44 -7.98 2.05 -15.95
N GLU A 45 -7.67 1.04 -16.76
CA GLU A 45 -8.61 -0.04 -17.03
C GLU A 45 -8.83 -0.93 -15.82
N ALA A 46 -7.77 -1.28 -15.07
CA ALA A 46 -7.89 -2.07 -13.86
C ALA A 46 -8.70 -1.32 -12.77
N GLU A 47 -8.46 -0.01 -12.58
CA GLU A 47 -9.26 0.80 -11.66
C GLU A 47 -10.73 0.84 -12.07
N ALA A 48 -11.01 1.00 -13.36
CA ALA A 48 -12.39 1.04 -13.86
C ALA A 48 -13.13 -0.28 -13.61
N GLU A 49 -12.49 -1.43 -13.89
CA GLU A 49 -13.09 -2.75 -13.65
C GLU A 49 -13.28 -3.05 -12.15
N LEU A 50 -12.28 -2.80 -11.32
CA LEU A 50 -12.39 -2.97 -9.86
C LEU A 50 -13.49 -2.08 -9.28
N THR A 51 -13.53 -0.80 -9.71
CA THR A 51 -14.55 0.16 -9.28
C THR A 51 -15.95 -0.31 -9.65
N ALA A 52 -16.16 -0.77 -10.90
CA ALA A 52 -17.45 -1.29 -11.34
C ALA A 52 -17.89 -2.51 -10.53
N ALA A 53 -16.96 -3.44 -10.28
CA ALA A 53 -17.25 -4.65 -9.51
C ALA A 53 -17.59 -4.33 -8.05
N PHE A 54 -16.85 -3.44 -7.39
CA PHE A 54 -17.13 -3.04 -6.00
C PHE A 54 -18.46 -2.29 -5.88
N ARG A 55 -18.78 -1.38 -6.81
CA ARG A 55 -20.07 -0.68 -6.83
C ARG A 55 -21.25 -1.62 -7.03
N ALA A 56 -21.10 -2.61 -7.90
CA ALA A 56 -22.14 -3.61 -8.14
C ALA A 56 -22.37 -4.51 -6.92
N ALA A 57 -21.26 -4.95 -6.28
CA ALA A 57 -21.33 -5.89 -5.16
C ALA A 57 -21.70 -5.22 -3.81
N THR A 58 -21.48 -3.92 -3.68
CA THR A 58 -21.73 -3.16 -2.45
C THR A 58 -22.40 -1.82 -2.77
N PRO A 59 -23.69 -1.82 -3.18
CA PRO A 59 -24.42 -0.60 -3.47
C PRO A 59 -24.39 0.36 -2.28
N GLY A 60 -24.10 1.64 -2.54
CA GLY A 60 -23.96 2.68 -1.52
C GLY A 60 -22.55 2.82 -0.92
N ALA A 61 -21.66 1.85 -1.11
CA ALA A 61 -20.27 2.03 -0.71
C ALA A 61 -19.57 3.06 -1.60
N ARG A 62 -18.73 3.88 -1.00
CA ARG A 62 -17.81 4.76 -1.76
C ARG A 62 -16.71 3.91 -2.38
N VAL A 63 -16.25 4.30 -3.56
CA VAL A 63 -15.06 3.71 -4.17
C VAL A 63 -14.11 4.85 -4.51
N VAL A 64 -12.91 4.78 -3.96
CA VAL A 64 -11.83 5.77 -4.14
C VAL A 64 -10.66 5.03 -4.77
N GLY A 65 -10.38 5.35 -6.02
CA GLY A 65 -9.19 4.85 -6.72
C GLY A 65 -8.14 5.94 -6.87
N GLU A 66 -6.90 5.57 -7.12
CA GLU A 66 -5.78 6.48 -7.34
C GLU A 66 -6.05 7.42 -8.51
N GLU A 67 -6.45 6.87 -9.66
CA GLU A 67 -6.62 7.64 -10.91
C GLU A 67 -7.81 8.59 -10.82
N ALA A 68 -8.92 8.12 -10.23
CA ALA A 68 -10.09 8.96 -9.96
C ALA A 68 -9.77 10.08 -8.96
N ALA A 69 -8.96 9.80 -7.93
CA ALA A 69 -8.55 10.79 -6.94
C ALA A 69 -7.53 11.79 -7.51
N PHE A 70 -6.72 11.39 -8.47
CA PHE A 70 -5.85 12.31 -9.20
C PHE A 70 -6.68 13.30 -10.04
N ALA A 71 -7.74 12.83 -10.69
CA ALA A 71 -8.66 13.67 -11.46
C ALA A 71 -9.54 14.56 -10.55
N ASP A 72 -10.01 14.03 -9.43
CA ASP A 72 -10.78 14.75 -8.41
C ASP A 72 -10.25 14.48 -6.99
N PRO A 73 -9.33 15.32 -6.49
CA PRO A 73 -8.79 15.18 -5.12
C PRO A 73 -9.84 15.26 -4.01
N ALA A 74 -11.04 15.80 -4.31
CA ALA A 74 -12.12 15.87 -3.33
C ALA A 74 -12.74 14.48 -3.05
N SER A 75 -12.52 13.49 -3.92
CA SER A 75 -13.03 12.12 -3.76
C SER A 75 -12.52 11.42 -2.50
N THR A 76 -11.36 11.83 -1.95
CA THR A 76 -10.80 11.28 -0.70
C THR A 76 -11.39 11.91 0.56
N ARG A 77 -12.11 13.05 0.45
CA ARG A 77 -12.65 13.76 1.63
C ARG A 77 -13.70 12.92 2.34
N GLY A 78 -13.66 12.94 3.69
CA GLY A 78 -14.62 12.20 4.51
C GLY A 78 -14.44 10.68 4.48
N LEU A 79 -13.27 10.19 4.09
CA LEU A 79 -12.95 8.76 4.17
C LEU A 79 -12.87 8.29 5.63
N ALA A 80 -12.49 9.20 6.55
CA ALA A 80 -12.46 8.94 8.00
C ALA A 80 -13.87 8.80 8.62
N ASP A 81 -14.89 9.31 7.94
CA ASP A 81 -16.29 9.27 8.40
C ASP A 81 -17.13 8.33 7.53
N ALA A 82 -16.51 7.62 6.61
CA ALA A 82 -17.22 6.74 5.69
C ALA A 82 -17.78 5.52 6.40
N GLU A 83 -19.10 5.32 6.31
CA GLU A 83 -19.74 4.10 6.78
C GLU A 83 -19.20 2.88 6.04
N HIS A 84 -19.04 2.98 4.71
CA HIS A 84 -18.41 1.97 3.90
C HIS A 84 -17.66 2.58 2.71
N ALA A 85 -16.39 2.21 2.56
CA ALA A 85 -15.62 2.57 1.37
C ALA A 85 -14.64 1.47 0.95
N TRP A 86 -14.37 1.44 -0.35
CA TRP A 86 -13.26 0.71 -0.97
C TRP A 86 -12.22 1.70 -1.44
N VAL A 87 -10.96 1.39 -1.19
CA VAL A 87 -9.81 2.21 -1.61
C VAL A 87 -8.89 1.34 -2.45
N ILE A 88 -8.54 1.80 -3.65
CA ILE A 88 -7.88 1.00 -4.68
C ILE A 88 -6.63 1.72 -5.17
N ASP A 89 -5.52 1.00 -5.21
CA ASP A 89 -4.39 1.27 -6.08
C ASP A 89 -4.31 0.14 -7.11
N PRO A 90 -4.60 0.43 -8.38
CA PRO A 90 -4.66 -0.61 -9.40
C PRO A 90 -3.29 -1.16 -9.78
N VAL A 91 -2.23 -0.33 -9.73
CA VAL A 91 -0.85 -0.74 -10.03
C VAL A 91 0.12 0.07 -9.16
N ASP A 92 0.18 -0.25 -7.86
CA ASP A 92 1.20 0.34 -7.00
C ASP A 92 2.60 0.01 -7.52
N GLY A 93 3.41 1.02 -7.66
CA GLY A 93 4.70 0.89 -8.32
C GLY A 93 4.62 1.02 -9.84
N THR A 94 3.76 1.88 -10.40
CA THR A 94 3.56 2.09 -11.86
C THR A 94 4.88 2.33 -12.61
N ARG A 95 5.85 3.01 -12.00
CA ARG A 95 7.19 3.17 -12.61
C ARG A 95 7.94 1.85 -12.75
N ASN A 96 7.87 1.00 -11.75
CA ASN A 96 8.47 -0.33 -11.78
C ASN A 96 7.80 -1.17 -12.88
N PHE A 97 6.47 -1.18 -12.91
CA PHE A 97 5.68 -1.84 -13.94
C PHE A 97 6.07 -1.36 -15.34
N ALA A 98 6.06 -0.06 -15.59
CA ALA A 98 6.40 0.54 -16.89
C ALA A 98 7.86 0.27 -17.31
N SER A 99 8.78 0.12 -16.36
CA SER A 99 10.18 -0.24 -16.65
C SER A 99 10.43 -1.76 -16.75
N GLY A 100 9.40 -2.59 -16.54
CA GLY A 100 9.51 -4.06 -16.58
C GLY A 100 10.12 -4.70 -15.33
N SER A 101 10.15 -3.97 -14.20
CA SER A 101 10.55 -4.53 -12.90
C SER A 101 9.42 -5.37 -12.30
N ASP A 102 9.78 -6.44 -11.59
CA ASP A 102 8.84 -7.34 -10.90
C ASP A 102 8.22 -6.71 -9.63
N ASP A 103 8.75 -5.58 -9.18
CA ASP A 103 8.40 -4.94 -7.91
C ASP A 103 7.18 -4.01 -8.08
N PHE A 104 6.00 -4.57 -8.33
CA PHE A 104 4.72 -3.86 -8.36
C PHE A 104 3.60 -4.77 -7.83
N GLY A 105 2.43 -4.18 -7.57
CA GLY A 105 1.28 -4.94 -7.13
C GLY A 105 -0.03 -4.18 -7.18
N VAL A 106 -1.14 -4.86 -6.85
CA VAL A 106 -2.47 -4.29 -6.68
C VAL A 106 -2.75 -4.16 -5.20
N MET A 107 -3.23 -3.01 -4.76
CA MET A 107 -3.59 -2.78 -3.36
C MET A 107 -5.07 -2.41 -3.25
N VAL A 108 -5.77 -3.07 -2.34
CA VAL A 108 -7.18 -2.77 -2.03
C VAL A 108 -7.35 -2.72 -0.51
N ALA A 109 -8.08 -1.72 -0.04
CA ALA A 109 -8.50 -1.64 1.36
C ALA A 109 -10.01 -1.47 1.47
N GLU A 110 -10.62 -2.10 2.45
CA GLU A 110 -12.00 -1.85 2.87
C GLU A 110 -12.01 -1.03 4.13
N VAL A 111 -12.80 0.05 4.09
CA VAL A 111 -13.05 0.93 5.23
C VAL A 111 -14.49 0.76 5.68
N ARG A 112 -14.69 0.58 6.98
CA ARG A 112 -15.99 0.55 7.65
C ARG A 112 -15.94 1.48 8.86
N ASP A 113 -16.95 2.33 8.97
CA ASP A 113 -17.11 3.27 10.10
C ASP A 113 -15.78 4.02 10.40
N GLY A 114 -15.16 4.53 9.34
CA GLY A 114 -13.91 5.28 9.41
C GLY A 114 -12.66 4.46 9.78
N ALA A 115 -12.76 3.14 9.82
CA ALA A 115 -11.62 2.28 10.12
C ALA A 115 -11.31 1.31 8.98
N THR A 116 -10.02 1.09 8.66
CA THR A 116 -9.62 0.04 7.74
C THR A 116 -9.89 -1.31 8.40
N VAL A 117 -10.77 -2.13 7.82
CA VAL A 117 -11.17 -3.41 8.39
C VAL A 117 -10.57 -4.60 7.64
N ARG A 118 -10.32 -4.47 6.34
CA ARG A 118 -9.64 -5.48 5.52
C ARG A 118 -8.69 -4.82 4.54
N GLY A 119 -7.62 -5.52 4.20
CA GLY A 119 -6.64 -5.08 3.21
C GLY A 119 -6.10 -6.26 2.40
N TRP A 120 -5.90 -6.03 1.11
CA TRP A 120 -5.33 -6.98 0.16
C TRP A 120 -4.17 -6.34 -0.55
N ILE A 121 -3.08 -7.09 -0.71
CA ILE A 121 -1.93 -6.73 -1.53
C ILE A 121 -1.60 -7.95 -2.40
N TRP A 122 -1.76 -7.81 -3.70
CA TRP A 122 -1.42 -8.83 -4.68
C TRP A 122 -0.16 -8.45 -5.44
N GLN A 123 0.88 -9.29 -5.35
CA GLN A 123 2.15 -9.18 -6.06
C GLN A 123 2.15 -10.22 -7.19
N PRO A 124 1.74 -9.88 -8.42
CA PRO A 124 1.44 -10.87 -9.44
C PRO A 124 2.67 -11.67 -9.90
N ILE A 125 3.82 -11.02 -10.04
CA ILE A 125 5.06 -11.70 -10.50
C ILE A 125 5.66 -12.57 -9.40
N HIS A 126 5.44 -12.21 -8.15
CA HIS A 126 5.87 -12.99 -6.99
C HIS A 126 4.83 -14.04 -6.54
N GLU A 127 3.67 -14.10 -7.23
CA GLU A 127 2.55 -14.99 -6.90
C GLU A 127 2.19 -14.94 -5.41
N ALA A 128 2.20 -13.74 -4.81
CA ALA A 128 2.04 -13.56 -3.39
C ALA A 128 0.84 -12.65 -3.09
N LEU A 129 -0.22 -13.24 -2.53
CA LEU A 129 -1.39 -12.54 -2.03
C LEU A 129 -1.27 -12.38 -0.51
N TYR A 130 -1.25 -11.14 -0.06
CA TYR A 130 -1.33 -10.80 1.36
C TYR A 130 -2.72 -10.30 1.67
N VAL A 131 -3.31 -10.83 2.73
CA VAL A 131 -4.62 -10.43 3.23
C VAL A 131 -4.52 -10.17 4.71
N ALA A 132 -5.09 -9.06 5.15
CA ALA A 132 -5.22 -8.72 6.56
C ALA A 132 -6.68 -8.41 6.88
N GLU A 133 -7.17 -8.94 7.99
CA GLU A 133 -8.48 -8.61 8.55
C GLU A 133 -8.30 -8.11 9.98
N ARG A 134 -8.91 -6.99 10.30
CA ARG A 134 -8.78 -6.36 11.62
C ARG A 134 -9.19 -7.31 12.73
N GLY A 135 -8.23 -7.61 13.62
CA GLY A 135 -8.42 -8.51 14.76
C GLY A 135 -8.39 -10.00 14.42
N ALA A 136 -8.20 -10.38 13.14
CA ALA A 136 -8.11 -11.77 12.71
C ALA A 136 -6.70 -12.18 12.24
N GLY A 137 -5.78 -11.20 12.16
CA GLY A 137 -4.41 -11.43 11.73
C GLY A 137 -4.19 -11.17 10.25
N ALA A 138 -3.03 -11.58 9.79
CA ALA A 138 -2.59 -11.42 8.41
C ALA A 138 -2.10 -12.75 7.83
N THR A 139 -2.30 -12.93 6.52
CA THR A 139 -1.91 -14.15 5.81
C THR A 139 -1.10 -13.81 4.56
N ARG A 140 -0.27 -14.78 4.12
CA ARG A 140 0.30 -14.84 2.77
C ARG A 140 -0.16 -16.12 2.09
N ASN A 141 -0.85 -16.01 0.98
CA ASN A 141 -1.42 -17.16 0.25
C ASN A 141 -2.21 -18.09 1.18
N GLY A 142 -3.04 -17.51 2.07
CA GLY A 142 -3.84 -18.24 3.05
C GLY A 142 -3.06 -18.76 4.27
N THR A 143 -1.72 -18.71 4.27
CA THR A 143 -0.89 -19.12 5.42
C THR A 143 -0.71 -17.94 6.37
N PRO A 144 -1.02 -18.07 7.67
CA PRO A 144 -0.83 -17.01 8.65
C PRO A 144 0.60 -16.49 8.70
N LEU A 145 0.75 -15.17 8.71
CA LEU A 145 2.04 -14.53 8.97
C LEU A 145 2.37 -14.61 10.47
N PRO A 146 3.63 -14.90 10.82
CA PRO A 146 4.05 -14.84 12.21
C PRO A 146 3.98 -13.39 12.72
N ARG A 147 3.73 -13.23 14.02
CA ARG A 147 3.85 -11.91 14.63
C ARG A 147 5.29 -11.43 14.59
N LEU A 148 5.46 -10.15 14.32
CA LEU A 148 6.76 -9.49 14.34
C LEU A 148 7.38 -9.61 15.73
N ALA A 149 8.49 -10.32 15.83
CA ALA A 149 9.21 -10.49 17.08
C ALA A 149 9.85 -9.17 17.52
N ALA A 150 10.01 -8.98 18.83
CA ALA A 150 10.82 -7.89 19.36
C ALA A 150 12.25 -8.01 18.85
N LYS A 151 12.85 -6.88 18.47
CA LYS A 151 14.22 -6.80 17.98
C LYS A 151 14.86 -5.51 18.50
N GLU A 152 16.09 -5.63 19.01
CA GLU A 152 16.92 -4.48 19.33
C GLU A 152 17.63 -3.96 18.08
N GLY A 153 17.95 -2.65 18.07
CA GLY A 153 18.67 -2.05 16.94
C GLY A 153 20.10 -2.59 16.77
N PRO A 154 20.76 -2.27 15.67
CA PRO A 154 20.30 -1.30 14.66
C PRO A 154 19.19 -1.88 13.78
N TRP A 155 18.17 -1.03 13.50
CA TRP A 155 16.99 -1.41 12.71
C TRP A 155 17.16 -1.06 11.23
N GLU A 156 16.74 -1.95 10.34
CA GLU A 156 16.69 -1.69 8.91
C GLU A 156 15.40 -0.96 8.54
N VAL A 157 15.54 0.30 8.09
CA VAL A 157 14.41 1.17 7.75
C VAL A 157 14.52 1.55 6.28
N ALA A 158 13.49 1.21 5.51
CA ALA A 158 13.40 1.68 4.14
C ALA A 158 12.80 3.10 4.11
N VAL A 159 13.48 3.96 3.37
CA VAL A 159 13.20 5.40 3.29
C VAL A 159 13.27 5.86 1.84
N TRP A 160 12.72 7.04 1.55
CA TRP A 160 12.92 7.66 0.25
C TRP A 160 14.41 7.70 -0.15
N PRO A 161 14.78 7.42 -1.41
CA PRO A 161 16.17 7.20 -1.82
C PRO A 161 17.18 8.31 -1.42
N ARG A 162 16.73 9.58 -1.35
CA ARG A 162 17.59 10.68 -0.88
C ARG A 162 17.96 10.58 0.60
N LEU A 163 17.04 10.08 1.42
CA LEU A 163 17.27 9.90 2.85
C LEU A 163 18.16 8.70 3.16
N ALA A 164 18.18 7.70 2.28
CA ALA A 164 19.00 6.49 2.45
C ALA A 164 20.51 6.77 2.55
N ARG A 165 20.94 7.97 2.18
CA ARG A 165 22.34 8.42 2.29
C ARG A 165 22.65 9.12 3.63
N GLN A 166 21.65 9.38 4.44
CA GLN A 166 21.84 10.00 5.77
C GLN A 166 22.45 9.00 6.76
N ARG A 167 23.14 9.52 7.77
CA ARG A 167 23.56 8.73 8.92
C ARG A 167 22.53 8.93 10.03
N ALA A 168 21.94 7.83 10.51
CA ALA A 168 20.94 7.83 11.57
C ALA A 168 21.38 6.87 12.67
N ARG A 169 21.41 7.35 13.92
CA ARG A 169 21.86 6.54 15.05
C ARG A 169 20.86 5.41 15.33
N GLY A 170 21.37 4.18 15.34
CA GLY A 170 20.56 3.00 15.59
C GLY A 170 19.70 2.55 14.41
N LEU A 171 19.82 3.21 13.23
CA LEU A 171 19.12 2.84 12.01
C LEU A 171 20.13 2.50 10.89
N ARG A 172 19.79 1.48 10.13
CA ARG A 172 20.40 1.19 8.83
C ARG A 172 19.41 1.58 7.75
N LEU A 173 19.68 2.68 7.07
CA LEU A 173 18.78 3.21 6.05
C LEU A 173 19.04 2.54 4.72
N ARG A 174 17.96 2.18 4.03
CA ARG A 174 18.00 1.66 2.66
C ARG A 174 16.90 2.33 1.83
N PRO A 175 17.05 2.46 0.52
CA PRO A 175 15.97 2.99 -0.31
C PRO A 175 14.77 2.05 -0.30
N THR A 176 13.54 2.62 -0.37
CA THR A 176 12.32 1.87 -0.70
C THR A 176 12.47 1.23 -2.07
N ARG A 177 11.71 0.19 -2.33
CA ARG A 177 11.66 -0.45 -3.66
C ARG A 177 10.80 0.31 -4.67
N GLY A 178 10.21 1.44 -4.25
CA GLY A 178 9.35 2.25 -5.10
C GLY A 178 7.96 1.65 -5.33
N SER A 179 7.54 0.76 -4.45
CA SER A 179 6.23 0.13 -4.41
C SER A 179 5.86 -0.20 -2.97
N CYS A 180 4.74 0.33 -2.50
CA CYS A 180 4.15 0.02 -1.20
C CYS A 180 3.68 -1.43 -1.14
N ALA A 181 3.21 -1.97 -2.27
CA ALA A 181 2.82 -3.38 -2.39
C ALA A 181 4.00 -4.34 -2.17
N ILE A 182 5.24 -3.88 -2.29
CA ILE A 182 6.44 -4.67 -2.01
C ILE A 182 6.99 -4.37 -0.62
N ASP A 183 7.08 -3.09 -0.25
CA ASP A 183 7.73 -2.68 0.99
C ASP A 183 6.94 -3.10 2.24
N TYR A 184 5.60 -2.95 2.25
CA TYR A 184 4.77 -3.34 3.39
C TYR A 184 4.81 -4.86 3.68
N PRO A 185 4.67 -5.74 2.67
CA PRO A 185 4.86 -7.16 2.89
C PRO A 185 6.26 -7.54 3.37
N ALA A 186 7.31 -6.86 2.90
CA ALA A 186 8.67 -7.09 3.39
C ALA A 186 8.80 -6.76 4.89
N LEU A 187 8.18 -5.66 5.35
CA LEU A 187 8.11 -5.35 6.78
C LEU A 187 7.27 -6.39 7.55
N ALA A 188 6.09 -6.75 7.04
CA ALA A 188 5.22 -7.73 7.71
C ALA A 188 5.86 -9.12 7.84
N ARG A 189 6.79 -9.49 6.94
CA ARG A 189 7.61 -10.72 7.04
C ARG A 189 8.86 -10.54 7.91
N GLY A 190 9.15 -9.33 8.41
CA GLY A 190 10.32 -9.05 9.23
C GLY A 190 11.65 -8.90 8.47
N GLU A 191 11.60 -8.76 7.14
CA GLU A 191 12.76 -8.46 6.28
C GLU A 191 13.21 -7.00 6.43
N LEU A 192 12.29 -6.14 6.83
CA LEU A 192 12.50 -4.74 7.24
C LEU A 192 12.04 -4.57 8.67
N ASP A 193 12.56 -3.54 9.33
CA ASP A 193 12.13 -3.16 10.68
C ASP A 193 11.22 -1.92 10.65
N GLY A 194 11.32 -1.11 9.59
CA GLY A 194 10.49 0.08 9.43
C GLY A 194 10.45 0.61 8.00
N LEU A 195 9.47 1.48 7.76
CA LEU A 195 9.22 2.18 6.50
C LEU A 195 8.92 3.65 6.80
N THR A 196 9.29 4.55 5.88
CA THR A 196 8.89 5.96 5.96
C THR A 196 8.47 6.49 4.61
N TYR A 197 7.37 7.24 4.58
CA TYR A 197 6.80 7.84 3.38
C TYR A 197 6.43 9.31 3.62
N ARG A 198 6.59 10.14 2.59
CA ARG A 198 6.16 11.55 2.57
C ARG A 198 4.91 11.79 1.76
N SER A 199 4.70 11.01 0.72
CA SER A 199 3.44 10.96 -0.01
C SER A 199 2.50 10.05 0.76
N ILE A 200 1.40 10.60 1.29
CA ILE A 200 0.51 9.86 2.19
C ILE A 200 -0.86 9.80 1.52
N HIS A 201 -0.96 8.95 0.50
CA HIS A 201 -2.24 8.69 -0.14
C HIS A 201 -2.90 7.45 0.47
N PRO A 202 -4.23 7.42 0.64
CA PRO A 202 -4.90 6.31 1.29
C PRO A 202 -4.73 4.98 0.54
N TRP A 203 -4.68 5.00 -0.79
CA TRP A 203 -4.53 3.81 -1.61
C TRP A 203 -3.15 3.14 -1.46
N ASP A 204 -2.06 3.92 -1.30
CA ASP A 204 -0.70 3.41 -1.07
C ASP A 204 -0.56 2.73 0.31
N HIS A 205 -1.36 3.14 1.31
CA HIS A 205 -1.00 2.86 2.70
C HIS A 205 -2.03 2.10 3.52
N LEU A 206 -3.35 2.21 3.25
CA LEU A 206 -4.36 1.62 4.13
C LEU A 206 -4.25 0.11 4.23
N ALA A 207 -4.10 -0.59 3.10
CA ALA A 207 -3.94 -2.04 3.09
C ALA A 207 -2.64 -2.47 3.79
N GLY A 208 -1.53 -1.79 3.47
CA GLY A 208 -0.20 -2.09 4.02
C GLY A 208 -0.09 -1.83 5.52
N THR A 209 -0.65 -0.73 6.01
CA THR A 209 -0.62 -0.42 7.45
C THR A 209 -1.49 -1.38 8.26
N LEU A 210 -2.63 -1.84 7.72
CA LEU A 210 -3.40 -2.89 8.36
C LEU A 210 -2.62 -4.21 8.39
N LEU A 211 -1.97 -4.60 7.28
CA LEU A 211 -1.14 -5.80 7.22
C LEU A 211 -0.07 -5.82 8.31
N VAL A 212 0.64 -4.69 8.46
CA VAL A 212 1.68 -4.56 9.49
C VAL A 212 1.09 -4.55 10.90
N ALA A 213 -0.05 -3.89 11.12
CA ALA A 213 -0.72 -3.86 12.43
C ALA A 213 -1.16 -5.27 12.86
N GLU A 214 -1.76 -6.05 11.96
CA GLU A 214 -2.17 -7.42 12.23
C GLU A 214 -0.97 -8.38 12.44
N ALA A 215 0.18 -8.06 11.85
CA ALA A 215 1.44 -8.72 12.16
C ALA A 215 2.07 -8.25 13.49
N GLY A 216 1.49 -7.26 14.17
CA GLY A 216 1.93 -6.77 15.49
C GLY A 216 2.80 -5.52 15.47
N GLY A 217 2.92 -4.86 14.31
CA GLY A 217 3.60 -3.57 14.16
C GLY A 217 2.66 -2.38 14.40
N THR A 218 3.15 -1.19 14.03
CA THR A 218 2.45 0.08 14.25
C THR A 218 2.71 1.07 13.13
N ALA A 219 1.77 1.99 12.90
CA ALA A 219 1.87 3.06 11.91
C ALA A 219 1.46 4.41 12.52
N ARG A 220 2.27 5.44 12.25
CA ARG A 220 2.04 6.79 12.75
C ARG A 220 2.29 7.84 11.67
N VAL A 221 1.39 8.81 11.59
CA VAL A 221 1.59 10.01 10.79
C VAL A 221 1.84 11.20 11.74
N ASP A 222 3.02 11.80 11.64
CA ASP A 222 3.47 12.89 12.53
C ASP A 222 3.21 12.56 14.02
N GLY A 223 3.54 11.33 14.44
CA GLY A 223 3.37 10.84 15.80
C GLY A 223 1.96 10.40 16.20
N ARG A 224 0.93 10.64 15.38
CA ARG A 224 -0.46 10.21 15.62
C ARG A 224 -0.75 8.87 14.93
N PRO A 225 -1.66 8.03 15.45
CA PRO A 225 -2.08 6.82 14.75
C PRO A 225 -2.56 7.12 13.33
N TYR A 226 -2.13 6.30 12.37
CA TYR A 226 -2.58 6.43 10.98
C TYR A 226 -3.89 5.68 10.75
N GLY A 227 -4.74 6.23 9.87
CA GLY A 227 -6.02 5.66 9.44
C GLY A 227 -6.58 6.38 8.22
N PRO A 228 -7.82 6.08 7.79
CA PRO A 228 -8.39 6.52 6.51
C PRO A 228 -8.40 8.04 6.25
N GLY A 229 -8.42 8.86 7.28
CA GLY A 229 -8.29 10.33 7.18
C GLY A 229 -6.87 10.83 7.46
N GLY A 230 -5.90 9.95 7.57
CA GLY A 230 -4.54 10.29 7.95
C GLY A 230 -3.84 11.13 6.89
N ALA A 231 -3.50 12.37 7.27
CA ALA A 231 -2.70 13.28 6.46
C ALA A 231 -1.61 13.92 7.33
N GLY A 232 -0.48 14.25 6.73
CA GLY A 232 0.63 14.84 7.44
C GLY A 232 1.88 14.94 6.57
N ARG A 233 3.02 15.17 7.22
CA ARG A 233 4.31 15.34 6.55
C ARG A 233 5.03 14.02 6.33
N MET A 234 4.84 13.08 7.28
CA MET A 234 5.53 11.81 7.30
C MET A 234 4.69 10.70 7.91
N LEU A 235 4.54 9.62 7.16
CA LEU A 235 4.07 8.34 7.66
C LEU A 235 5.29 7.49 8.02
N THR A 236 5.34 7.03 9.26
CA THR A 236 6.34 6.08 9.75
C THR A 236 5.65 4.81 10.19
N VAL A 237 6.11 3.69 9.68
CA VAL A 237 5.59 2.35 9.99
C VAL A 237 6.74 1.52 10.55
N GLY A 238 6.48 0.76 11.59
CA GLY A 238 7.53 -0.03 12.23
C GLY A 238 7.00 -1.33 12.84
N ARG A 239 7.89 -2.30 12.98
CA ARG A 239 7.60 -3.53 13.72
C ARG A 239 7.28 -3.29 15.20
N SER A 240 7.64 -2.11 15.72
CA SER A 240 7.38 -1.69 17.10
C SER A 240 7.40 -0.17 17.23
N GLU A 241 6.84 0.36 18.30
CA GLU A 241 6.91 1.79 18.63
C GLU A 241 8.37 2.29 18.79
N ALA A 242 9.29 1.44 19.22
CA ALA A 242 10.70 1.81 19.34
C ALA A 242 11.33 2.17 17.98
N VAL A 243 11.00 1.41 16.93
CA VAL A 243 11.46 1.69 15.56
C VAL A 243 10.86 3.01 15.05
N VAL A 244 9.54 3.21 15.24
CA VAL A 244 8.85 4.43 14.83
C VAL A 244 9.43 5.65 15.52
N THR A 245 9.63 5.58 16.84
CA THR A 245 10.22 6.67 17.64
C THR A 245 11.64 6.99 17.18
N ALA A 246 12.46 5.96 16.94
CA ALA A 246 13.83 6.16 16.45
C ALA A 246 13.84 6.81 15.06
N ALA A 247 12.99 6.34 14.13
CA ALA A 247 12.92 6.92 12.79
C ALA A 247 12.47 8.38 12.81
N VAL A 248 11.45 8.71 13.60
CA VAL A 248 10.95 10.09 13.74
C VAL A 248 12.04 11.02 14.33
N ARG A 249 12.84 10.52 15.28
CA ARG A 249 13.89 11.32 15.94
C ARG A 249 15.12 11.51 15.06
N GLU A 250 15.52 10.50 14.31
CA GLU A 250 16.83 10.45 13.65
C GLU A 250 16.80 10.93 12.19
N LEU A 251 15.62 11.02 11.57
CA LEU A 251 15.51 11.42 10.17
C LEU A 251 15.15 12.90 10.06
N ASP A 252 15.98 13.66 9.35
CA ASP A 252 15.72 15.04 8.99
C ASP A 252 14.81 15.09 7.75
N TRP A 253 13.63 15.73 7.90
CA TRP A 253 12.55 15.76 6.89
C TRP A 253 12.34 17.14 6.29
#